data_8d4eca92904740d9e5b9b12a7ca20563
#
_entry.id   8d4eca92904740d9e5b9b12a7ca20563
#
_cell.length_a   1.000
_cell.length_b   1.000
_cell.length_c   1.000
_cell.angle_alpha   90.00
_cell.angle_beta   90.00
_cell.angle_gamma   90.00
#
_symmetry.space_group_name_H-M   'P 1'
#
loop_
_entity.id
_entity.type
_entity.pdbx_description
1 polymer ?
#
loop_
_entity_poly.entity_id
_entity_poly.type
_entity_poly.pdbx_seq_one_letter_code
_entity_poly.pdbx_strand_id
1 'polypeptide(L)'
;PDRYGHLIDPFGGVQDLGEGILRTPLDAVQTFDDDPLRIVRAARFACQLGFQIDKPTLRGMRERSSRMNILSMERIADEMQKIMSADKPSIGFRILYECGALQQFFPELVALQGVETVEGVRHKDNFFHTLKVVDNLVESVSERSASETLWLRWAALMHDIGKPRSKRFTEGIGWSFHGHEDKGARMIPKMFRRLKLPTDSRMDYVQKLVSLHHRPVSLVDETVSDSAVRRLLFDAGEEIEDLML
;
A
#
# COMPACT_ATOMS: atom_id res chain seq x y z
N PRO A 1 2.80 44.28 23.35
CA PRO A 1 2.74 42.84 23.03
C PRO A 1 2.88 42.70 21.54
N ASP A 2 3.99 42.09 21.12
CA ASP A 2 4.22 41.81 19.72
C ASP A 2 3.09 40.96 19.18
N ARG A 3 2.54 41.34 18.03
CA ARG A 3 1.51 40.56 17.31
C ARG A 3 2.00 39.17 16.89
N TYR A 4 3.27 38.91 17.05
CA TYR A 4 3.96 37.67 16.76
C TYR A 4 4.49 37.13 18.09
N GLY A 5 3.90 36.05 18.59
CA GLY A 5 4.38 35.38 19.79
C GLY A 5 5.80 34.85 19.57
N HIS A 6 6.58 34.71 20.65
CA HIS A 6 7.88 34.01 20.56
C HIS A 6 7.65 32.54 20.30
N LEU A 7 8.29 32.01 19.24
CA LEU A 7 8.35 30.59 19.02
C LEU A 7 9.31 29.95 20.04
N ILE A 8 8.78 29.03 20.84
CA ILE A 8 9.56 28.23 21.79
C ILE A 8 9.83 26.89 21.12
N ASP A 9 11.08 26.58 20.84
CA ASP A 9 11.52 25.34 20.16
C ASP A 9 12.59 24.63 20.98
N PRO A 10 12.23 23.95 22.08
CA PRO A 10 13.19 23.31 22.97
C PRO A 10 13.85 22.06 22.39
N PHE A 11 13.34 21.53 21.26
CA PHE A 11 13.79 20.31 20.62
C PHE A 11 14.43 20.50 19.24
N GLY A 12 14.57 21.74 18.77
CA GLY A 12 15.17 22.04 17.46
C GLY A 12 14.25 21.68 16.27
N GLY A 13 12.94 21.67 16.47
CA GLY A 13 11.96 21.31 15.44
C GLY A 13 11.97 22.25 14.23
N VAL A 14 12.34 23.53 14.42
CA VAL A 14 12.50 24.48 13.31
C VAL A 14 13.62 24.08 12.38
N GLN A 15 14.74 23.65 12.95
CA GLN A 15 15.87 23.13 12.16
C GLN A 15 15.47 21.85 11.44
N ASP A 16 14.85 20.88 12.13
CA ASP A 16 14.39 19.64 11.54
C ASP A 16 13.40 19.87 10.39
N LEU A 17 12.51 20.84 10.55
CA LEU A 17 11.58 21.25 9.50
C LEU A 17 12.33 21.79 8.27
N GLY A 18 13.33 22.62 8.48
CA GLY A 18 14.17 23.15 7.39
C GLY A 18 15.02 22.11 6.69
N GLU A 19 15.43 21.07 7.40
CA GLU A 19 16.24 19.95 6.88
C GLU A 19 15.38 18.80 6.33
N GLY A 20 14.07 18.84 6.48
CA GLY A 20 13.15 17.77 6.07
C GLY A 20 13.33 16.48 6.88
N ILE A 21 13.59 16.60 8.19
CA ILE A 21 13.85 15.48 9.10
C ILE A 21 12.64 15.26 10.02
N LEU A 22 12.26 14.00 10.20
CA LEU A 22 11.32 13.56 11.22
C LEU A 22 12.09 12.82 12.32
N ARG A 23 12.01 13.36 13.53
CA ARG A 23 12.54 12.70 14.74
C ARG A 23 11.58 12.82 15.91
N THR A 24 11.70 11.92 16.86
CA THR A 24 10.99 12.03 18.14
C THR A 24 11.67 13.07 19.01
N PRO A 25 10.91 13.94 19.72
CA PRO A 25 11.50 14.97 20.59
C PRO A 25 12.21 14.36 21.83
N LEU A 26 11.83 13.18 22.22
CA LEU A 26 12.38 12.41 23.32
C LEU A 26 12.93 11.07 22.80
N ASP A 27 13.33 10.19 23.72
CA ASP A 27 13.73 8.82 23.36
C ASP A 27 12.69 8.14 22.48
N ALA A 28 13.13 7.58 21.37
CA ALA A 28 12.23 7.00 20.37
C ALA A 28 11.50 5.76 20.91
N VAL A 29 12.18 4.94 21.68
CA VAL A 29 11.61 3.71 22.25
C VAL A 29 10.49 4.08 23.22
N GLN A 30 10.73 5.02 24.13
CA GLN A 30 9.71 5.51 25.05
C GLN A 30 8.54 6.15 24.32
N THR A 31 8.81 6.96 23.29
CA THR A 31 7.79 7.63 22.48
C THR A 31 6.82 6.64 21.83
N PHE A 32 7.33 5.50 21.33
CA PHE A 32 6.50 4.47 20.69
C PHE A 32 5.93 3.47 21.71
N ASP A 33 6.49 3.38 22.91
CA ASP A 33 5.87 2.67 24.03
C ASP A 33 4.62 3.42 24.53
N ASP A 34 4.68 4.73 24.62
CA ASP A 34 3.55 5.57 25.07
C ASP A 34 2.36 5.51 24.07
N ASP A 35 2.60 5.62 22.77
CA ASP A 35 1.58 5.45 21.74
C ASP A 35 2.18 4.85 20.45
N PRO A 36 2.01 3.53 20.25
CA PRO A 36 2.55 2.85 19.05
C PRO A 36 1.97 3.35 17.72
N LEU A 37 0.80 4.02 17.71
CA LEU A 37 0.26 4.63 16.48
C LEU A 37 1.21 5.67 15.88
N ARG A 38 2.07 6.28 16.69
CA ARG A 38 3.10 7.20 16.23
C ARG A 38 4.04 6.58 15.19
N ILE A 39 4.19 5.24 15.17
CA ILE A 39 4.93 4.52 14.12
C ILE A 39 4.26 4.73 12.75
N VAL A 40 2.94 4.50 12.64
CA VAL A 40 2.20 4.72 11.39
C VAL A 40 2.13 6.19 11.03
N ARG A 41 1.98 7.06 12.02
CA ARG A 41 2.00 8.51 11.84
C ARG A 41 3.33 9.02 11.31
N ALA A 42 4.47 8.49 11.79
CA ALA A 42 5.79 8.84 11.28
C ALA A 42 5.93 8.45 9.80
N ALA A 43 5.51 7.25 9.42
CA ALA A 43 5.47 6.81 8.03
C ALA A 43 4.56 7.69 7.16
N ARG A 44 3.40 8.09 7.68
CA ARG A 44 2.49 9.02 7.01
C ARG A 44 3.12 10.40 6.81
N PHE A 45 3.71 10.98 7.83
CA PHE A 45 4.35 12.31 7.71
C PHE A 45 5.53 12.26 6.73
N ALA A 46 6.37 11.21 6.77
CA ALA A 46 7.43 11.03 5.79
C ALA A 46 6.88 11.02 4.35
N CYS A 47 5.76 10.32 4.14
CA CYS A 47 5.07 10.23 2.85
C CYS A 47 4.47 11.57 2.40
N GLN A 48 3.76 12.27 3.30
CA GLN A 48 3.03 13.50 2.98
C GLN A 48 3.94 14.73 2.83
N LEU A 49 5.02 14.79 3.60
CA LEU A 49 5.94 15.93 3.63
C LEU A 49 7.20 15.70 2.79
N GLY A 50 7.44 14.48 2.34
CA GLY A 50 8.69 14.10 1.69
C GLY A 50 9.90 14.12 2.63
N PHE A 51 9.68 14.02 3.94
CA PHE A 51 10.72 14.10 4.96
C PHE A 51 11.35 12.73 5.23
N GLN A 52 12.60 12.74 5.66
CA GLN A 52 13.32 11.55 6.06
C GLN A 52 13.19 11.32 7.58
N ILE A 53 12.99 10.06 7.96
CA ILE A 53 13.00 9.68 9.37
C ILE A 53 14.45 9.43 9.79
N ASP A 54 14.89 10.04 10.90
CA ASP A 54 16.24 9.87 11.39
C ASP A 54 16.52 8.43 11.88
N LYS A 55 17.79 8.05 11.93
CA LYS A 55 18.20 6.68 12.27
C LYS A 55 17.77 6.23 13.68
N PRO A 56 17.88 7.07 14.75
CA PRO A 56 17.39 6.73 16.08
C PRO A 56 15.89 6.45 16.10
N THR A 57 15.09 7.29 15.44
CA THR A 57 13.62 7.12 15.35
C THR A 57 13.27 5.83 14.60
N LEU A 58 13.90 5.56 13.44
CA LEU A 58 13.70 4.30 12.70
C LEU A 58 14.04 3.06 13.53
N ARG A 59 15.08 3.14 14.36
CA ARG A 59 15.46 2.06 15.27
C ARG A 59 14.37 1.82 16.31
N GLY A 60 13.89 2.88 16.96
CA GLY A 60 12.79 2.80 17.93
C GLY A 60 11.51 2.25 17.32
N MET A 61 11.15 2.68 16.07
CA MET A 61 10.03 2.11 15.33
C MET A 61 10.17 0.59 15.15
N ARG A 62 11.36 0.11 14.78
CA ARG A 62 11.65 -1.31 14.59
C ARG A 62 11.55 -2.09 15.89
N GLU A 63 12.14 -1.59 16.97
CA GLU A 63 12.12 -2.22 18.28
C GLU A 63 10.70 -2.33 18.87
N ARG A 64 9.82 -1.41 18.53
CA ARG A 64 8.45 -1.33 19.07
C ARG A 64 7.35 -1.71 18.07
N SER A 65 7.72 -2.18 16.88
CA SER A 65 6.75 -2.57 15.84
C SER A 65 5.72 -3.61 16.31
N SER A 66 6.11 -4.55 17.18
CA SER A 66 5.20 -5.57 17.73
C SER A 66 4.08 -4.98 18.60
N ARG A 67 4.27 -3.78 19.16
CA ARG A 67 3.23 -3.10 19.94
C ARG A 67 2.06 -2.59 19.09
N MET A 68 2.17 -2.62 17.77
CA MET A 68 1.03 -2.36 16.89
C MET A 68 -0.19 -3.24 17.18
N ASN A 69 0.02 -4.45 17.76
CA ASN A 69 -1.04 -5.39 18.09
C ASN A 69 -1.99 -4.91 19.20
N ILE A 70 -1.62 -3.89 19.98
CA ILE A 70 -2.49 -3.34 21.04
C ILE A 70 -3.42 -2.23 20.52
N LEU A 71 -3.20 -1.75 19.29
CA LEU A 71 -4.00 -0.68 18.69
C LEU A 71 -5.29 -1.22 18.10
N SER A 72 -6.34 -0.39 18.15
CA SER A 72 -7.53 -0.67 17.37
C SER A 72 -7.23 -0.52 15.87
N MET A 73 -7.80 -1.42 15.08
CA MET A 73 -7.56 -1.41 13.64
C MET A 73 -8.17 -0.17 12.96
N GLU A 74 -9.19 0.42 13.53
CA GLU A 74 -9.80 1.66 13.06
C GLU A 74 -8.80 2.82 13.06
N ARG A 75 -8.00 2.97 14.14
CA ARG A 75 -6.95 4.01 14.20
C ARG A 75 -5.86 3.78 13.15
N ILE A 76 -5.48 2.51 12.92
CA ILE A 76 -4.50 2.15 11.88
C ILE A 76 -5.08 2.42 10.49
N ALA A 77 -6.35 2.06 10.24
CA ALA A 77 -7.04 2.29 8.97
C ALA A 77 -7.08 3.77 8.59
N ASP A 78 -7.39 4.65 9.54
CA ASP A 78 -7.41 6.09 9.31
C ASP A 78 -6.05 6.63 8.86
N GLU A 79 -4.96 6.16 9.47
CA GLU A 79 -3.61 6.57 9.06
C GLU A 79 -3.22 5.94 7.70
N MET A 80 -3.59 4.68 7.42
CA MET A 80 -3.35 4.04 6.13
C MET A 80 -4.08 4.78 4.98
N GLN A 81 -5.33 5.21 5.19
CA GLN A 81 -6.06 5.98 4.18
C GLN A 81 -5.36 7.30 3.86
N LYS A 82 -4.80 7.98 4.88
CA LYS A 82 -4.00 9.20 4.68
C LYS A 82 -2.69 8.95 3.94
N ILE A 83 -2.04 7.79 4.15
CA ILE A 83 -0.88 7.35 3.36
C ILE A 83 -1.31 7.13 1.90
N MET A 84 -2.42 6.40 1.67
CA MET A 84 -2.94 6.13 0.33
C MET A 84 -3.37 7.41 -0.41
N SER A 85 -3.71 8.47 0.30
CA SER A 85 -4.09 9.76 -0.28
C SER A 85 -2.89 10.67 -0.60
N ALA A 86 -1.66 10.27 -0.25
CA ALA A 86 -0.46 11.05 -0.54
C ALA A 86 -0.03 10.90 -2.03
N ASP A 87 0.88 11.77 -2.47
CA ASP A 87 1.40 11.75 -3.85
C ASP A 87 2.31 10.53 -4.12
N LYS A 88 2.99 10.02 -3.09
CA LYS A 88 3.84 8.82 -3.16
C LYS A 88 3.56 7.84 -2.02
N PRO A 89 2.45 7.09 -2.07
CA PRO A 89 2.06 6.15 -1.03
C PRO A 89 3.13 5.09 -0.74
N SER A 90 3.95 4.73 -1.74
CA SER A 90 5.02 3.74 -1.60
C SER A 90 6.00 4.06 -0.48
N ILE A 91 6.28 5.35 -0.22
CA ILE A 91 7.20 5.79 0.85
C ILE A 91 6.69 5.30 2.21
N GLY A 92 5.41 5.57 2.50
CA GLY A 92 4.80 5.17 3.78
C GLY A 92 4.78 3.65 3.97
N PHE A 93 4.32 2.90 2.96
CA PHE A 93 4.28 1.44 3.03
C PHE A 93 5.67 0.81 3.12
N ARG A 94 6.67 1.37 2.43
CA ARG A 94 8.07 0.91 2.52
C ARG A 94 8.61 1.09 3.93
N ILE A 95 8.43 2.25 4.55
CA ILE A 95 8.85 2.53 5.93
C ILE A 95 8.20 1.54 6.89
N LEU A 96 6.88 1.32 6.78
CA LEU A 96 6.14 0.37 7.62
C LEU A 96 6.60 -1.07 7.42
N TYR A 97 6.98 -1.45 6.20
CA TYR A 97 7.57 -2.75 5.91
C TYR A 97 8.97 -2.89 6.54
N GLU A 98 9.84 -1.92 6.31
CA GLU A 98 11.25 -1.95 6.79
C GLU A 98 11.36 -1.95 8.32
N CYS A 99 10.44 -1.29 9.03
CA CYS A 99 10.39 -1.33 10.48
C CYS A 99 9.63 -2.53 11.06
N GLY A 100 9.01 -3.38 10.23
CA GLY A 100 8.26 -4.56 10.66
C GLY A 100 6.84 -4.29 11.17
N ALA A 101 6.38 -3.03 11.12
CA ALA A 101 5.04 -2.66 11.57
C ALA A 101 3.96 -3.19 10.60
N LEU A 102 4.22 -3.16 9.29
CA LEU A 102 3.27 -3.63 8.28
C LEU A 102 2.89 -5.11 8.48
N GLN A 103 3.84 -5.94 8.89
CA GLN A 103 3.62 -7.37 9.17
C GLN A 103 2.58 -7.59 10.27
N GLN A 104 2.47 -6.66 11.23
CA GLN A 104 1.57 -6.81 12.38
C GLN A 104 0.10 -6.64 12.01
N PHE A 105 -0.22 -5.83 11.01
CA PHE A 105 -1.61 -5.52 10.66
C PHE A 105 -1.99 -5.83 9.20
N PHE A 106 -1.03 -5.92 8.28
CA PHE A 106 -1.29 -6.24 6.88
C PHE A 106 -0.33 -7.32 6.34
N PRO A 107 -0.29 -8.51 6.96
CA PRO A 107 0.62 -9.58 6.58
C PRO A 107 0.43 -10.09 5.14
N GLU A 108 -0.78 -9.98 4.56
CA GLU A 108 -1.03 -10.39 3.18
C GLU A 108 -0.25 -9.53 2.18
N LEU A 109 -0.12 -8.22 2.42
CA LEU A 109 0.69 -7.34 1.58
C LEU A 109 2.18 -7.68 1.72
N VAL A 110 2.65 -7.95 2.93
CA VAL A 110 4.04 -8.37 3.19
C VAL A 110 4.34 -9.72 2.52
N ALA A 111 3.37 -10.62 2.44
CA ALA A 111 3.53 -11.91 1.78
C ALA A 111 3.84 -11.82 0.26
N LEU A 112 3.62 -10.66 -0.36
CA LEU A 112 4.05 -10.39 -1.74
C LEU A 112 5.57 -10.25 -1.88
N GLN A 113 6.27 -9.97 -0.78
CA GLN A 113 7.72 -9.79 -0.76
C GLN A 113 8.43 -11.13 -0.95
N GLY A 114 9.56 -11.06 -1.60
CA GLY A 114 10.46 -12.18 -1.77
C GLY A 114 10.67 -12.54 -3.23
N VAL A 115 11.85 -13.08 -3.47
CA VAL A 115 12.25 -13.58 -4.76
C VAL A 115 12.82 -14.96 -4.53
N GLU A 116 12.22 -15.95 -5.16
CA GLU A 116 12.76 -17.30 -5.19
C GLU A 116 13.41 -17.57 -6.52
N THR A 117 14.53 -18.29 -6.49
CA THR A 117 15.20 -18.78 -7.68
C THR A 117 15.17 -20.30 -7.63
N VAL A 118 14.54 -20.92 -8.62
CA VAL A 118 14.51 -22.36 -8.81
C VAL A 118 15.05 -22.65 -10.21
N GLU A 119 16.01 -23.55 -10.33
CA GLU A 119 16.65 -23.91 -11.60
C GLU A 119 17.17 -22.70 -12.41
N GLY A 120 17.66 -21.66 -11.72
CA GLY A 120 18.13 -20.42 -12.34
C GLY A 120 17.02 -19.43 -12.77
N VAL A 121 15.76 -19.83 -12.68
CA VAL A 121 14.60 -18.96 -13.02
C VAL A 121 14.14 -18.19 -11.79
N ARG A 122 14.24 -16.87 -11.88
CA ARG A 122 13.88 -15.92 -10.80
C ARG A 122 12.55 -15.25 -11.12
N HIS A 123 11.65 -15.12 -10.13
CA HIS A 123 10.49 -14.22 -10.27
C HIS A 123 10.76 -12.82 -9.69
N LYS A 124 9.97 -11.84 -10.09
CA LYS A 124 10.05 -10.46 -9.57
C LYS A 124 9.58 -10.41 -8.12
N ASP A 125 10.11 -9.45 -7.36
CA ASP A 125 9.54 -9.07 -6.06
C ASP A 125 8.20 -8.36 -6.30
N ASN A 126 7.10 -9.02 -5.90
CA ASN A 126 5.77 -8.50 -6.15
C ASN A 126 5.39 -7.37 -5.17
N PHE A 127 5.99 -7.29 -3.98
CA PHE A 127 5.73 -6.22 -3.02
C PHE A 127 6.18 -4.87 -3.57
N PHE A 128 7.47 -4.75 -3.95
CA PHE A 128 7.99 -3.50 -4.50
C PHE A 128 7.40 -3.17 -5.87
N HIS A 129 7.06 -4.19 -6.66
CA HIS A 129 6.31 -4.00 -7.89
C HIS A 129 4.95 -3.35 -7.63
N THR A 130 4.18 -3.89 -6.68
CA THR A 130 2.86 -3.36 -6.30
C THR A 130 2.95 -1.92 -5.83
N LEU A 131 3.94 -1.58 -5.00
CA LEU A 131 4.13 -0.20 -4.55
C LEU A 131 4.42 0.76 -5.72
N LYS A 132 5.22 0.31 -6.70
CA LYS A 132 5.48 1.09 -7.91
C LYS A 132 4.23 1.27 -8.78
N VAL A 133 3.39 0.24 -8.89
CA VAL A 133 2.10 0.33 -9.61
C VAL A 133 1.21 1.39 -8.97
N VAL A 134 1.13 1.42 -7.63
CA VAL A 134 0.35 2.45 -6.92
C VAL A 134 0.88 3.86 -7.21
N ASP A 135 2.19 4.09 -7.16
CA ASP A 135 2.76 5.40 -7.46
C ASP A 135 2.52 5.82 -8.92
N ASN A 136 2.71 4.89 -9.88
CA ASN A 136 2.43 5.17 -11.29
C ASN A 136 0.95 5.52 -11.51
N LEU A 137 0.04 4.81 -10.85
CA LEU A 137 -1.39 5.12 -10.90
C LEU A 137 -1.66 6.53 -10.38
N VAL A 138 -1.07 6.93 -9.24
CA VAL A 138 -1.23 8.29 -8.70
C VAL A 138 -0.79 9.35 -9.71
N GLU A 139 0.32 9.11 -10.41
CA GLU A 139 0.82 10.02 -11.45
C GLU A 139 -0.12 10.07 -12.67
N SER A 140 -0.67 8.92 -13.10
CA SER A 140 -1.57 8.84 -14.26
C SER A 140 -2.93 9.50 -14.05
N VAL A 141 -3.39 9.58 -12.78
CA VAL A 141 -4.68 10.21 -12.40
C VAL A 141 -4.49 11.54 -11.67
N SER A 142 -3.38 12.23 -11.92
CA SER A 142 -3.00 13.47 -11.20
C SER A 142 -4.02 14.61 -11.33
N GLU A 143 -4.87 14.60 -12.35
CA GLU A 143 -5.96 15.57 -12.55
C GLU A 143 -7.18 15.29 -11.65
N ARG A 144 -7.29 14.07 -11.10
CA ARG A 144 -8.37 13.66 -10.19
C ARG A 144 -7.93 13.84 -8.74
N SER A 145 -8.84 14.25 -7.87
CA SER A 145 -8.52 14.40 -6.44
C SER A 145 -8.17 13.06 -5.78
N ALA A 146 -7.38 13.12 -4.72
CA ALA A 146 -7.03 11.92 -3.95
C ALA A 146 -8.26 11.22 -3.35
N SER A 147 -9.32 11.97 -3.03
CA SER A 147 -10.58 11.40 -2.53
C SER A 147 -11.34 10.61 -3.59
N GLU A 148 -11.33 11.07 -4.85
CA GLU A 148 -11.97 10.39 -5.99
C GLU A 148 -11.23 9.12 -6.38
N THR A 149 -9.89 9.11 -6.23
CA THR A 149 -9.05 7.98 -6.66
C THR A 149 -8.67 7.03 -5.52
N LEU A 150 -9.10 7.29 -4.29
CA LEU A 150 -8.68 6.52 -3.11
C LEU A 150 -8.92 5.01 -3.26
N TRP A 151 -10.11 4.62 -3.71
CA TRP A 151 -10.46 3.20 -3.83
C TRP A 151 -9.82 2.53 -5.05
N LEU A 152 -9.54 3.29 -6.10
CA LEU A 152 -8.73 2.86 -7.23
C LEU A 152 -7.29 2.58 -6.79
N ARG A 153 -6.71 3.45 -5.95
CA ARG A 153 -5.39 3.22 -5.34
C ARG A 153 -5.36 1.98 -4.45
N TRP A 154 -6.44 1.73 -3.69
CA TRP A 154 -6.59 0.49 -2.91
C TRP A 154 -6.71 -0.73 -3.81
N ALA A 155 -7.41 -0.65 -4.94
CA ALA A 155 -7.45 -1.73 -5.93
C ALA A 155 -6.05 -2.01 -6.50
N ALA A 156 -5.30 -0.99 -6.87
CA ALA A 156 -3.92 -1.11 -7.31
C ALA A 156 -2.99 -1.72 -6.22
N LEU A 157 -3.17 -1.36 -4.94
CA LEU A 157 -2.41 -1.96 -3.85
C LEU A 157 -2.73 -3.46 -3.66
N MET A 158 -3.93 -3.88 -3.99
CA MET A 158 -4.43 -5.25 -3.76
C MET A 158 -4.49 -6.11 -5.02
N HIS A 159 -4.16 -5.58 -6.23
CA HIS A 159 -4.35 -6.31 -7.49
C HIS A 159 -3.67 -7.68 -7.49
N ASP A 160 -2.48 -7.75 -6.95
CA ASP A 160 -1.64 -8.93 -6.91
C ASP A 160 -1.71 -9.74 -5.60
N ILE A 161 -2.60 -9.38 -4.67
CA ILE A 161 -2.66 -9.97 -3.31
C ILE A 161 -2.88 -11.48 -3.29
N GLY A 162 -3.40 -12.04 -4.38
CA GLY A 162 -3.61 -13.48 -4.57
C GLY A 162 -2.37 -14.26 -5.03
N LYS A 163 -1.31 -13.60 -5.49
CA LYS A 163 -0.10 -14.25 -6.04
C LYS A 163 0.56 -15.24 -5.09
N PRO A 164 0.77 -14.94 -3.78
CA PRO A 164 1.39 -15.91 -2.88
C PRO A 164 0.62 -17.24 -2.78
N ARG A 165 -0.71 -17.20 -2.90
CA ARG A 165 -1.58 -18.39 -2.88
C ARG A 165 -1.69 -19.11 -4.22
N SER A 166 -1.21 -18.50 -5.30
CA SER A 166 -1.28 -19.05 -6.67
C SER A 166 0.07 -19.50 -7.19
N LYS A 167 1.12 -19.16 -6.48
CA LYS A 167 2.49 -19.40 -6.86
C LYS A 167 2.76 -20.90 -7.08
N ARG A 168 3.25 -21.25 -8.28
CA ARG A 168 3.69 -22.60 -8.65
C ARG A 168 4.93 -22.52 -9.52
N PHE A 169 5.85 -23.43 -9.30
CA PHE A 169 6.97 -23.67 -10.21
C PHE A 169 6.68 -24.95 -11.00
N THR A 170 6.90 -24.89 -12.32
CA THR A 170 6.78 -26.05 -13.20
C THR A 170 8.09 -26.17 -13.98
N GLU A 171 8.73 -27.36 -13.91
CA GLU A 171 9.97 -27.66 -14.61
C GLU A 171 9.80 -27.40 -16.12
N GLY A 172 10.80 -26.74 -16.73
CA GLY A 172 10.76 -26.34 -18.13
C GLY A 172 9.86 -25.16 -18.51
N ILE A 173 8.96 -24.70 -17.59
CA ILE A 173 8.06 -23.55 -17.81
C ILE A 173 8.45 -22.37 -16.90
N GLY A 174 8.86 -22.66 -15.65
CA GLY A 174 9.19 -21.65 -14.65
C GLY A 174 8.02 -21.32 -13.71
N TRP A 175 8.05 -20.09 -13.18
CA TRP A 175 7.06 -19.61 -12.22
C TRP A 175 5.74 -19.20 -12.88
N SER A 176 4.64 -19.62 -12.30
CA SER A 176 3.29 -19.24 -12.71
C SER A 176 2.44 -18.80 -11.52
N PHE A 177 1.45 -17.92 -11.78
CA PHE A 177 0.54 -17.35 -10.78
C PHE A 177 -0.92 -17.43 -11.25
N HIS A 178 -1.28 -18.43 -12.02
CA HIS A 178 -2.62 -18.56 -12.62
C HIS A 178 -3.74 -18.49 -11.59
N GLY A 179 -4.76 -17.71 -11.90
CA GLY A 179 -5.95 -17.50 -11.07
C GLY A 179 -5.65 -16.68 -9.79
N HIS A 180 -4.57 -15.87 -9.77
CA HIS A 180 -4.28 -14.99 -8.64
C HIS A 180 -5.32 -13.87 -8.51
N GLU A 181 -5.87 -13.39 -9.62
CA GLU A 181 -6.94 -12.40 -9.70
C GLU A 181 -8.21 -12.88 -8.96
N ASP A 182 -8.68 -14.08 -9.26
CA ASP A 182 -9.83 -14.68 -8.59
C ASP A 182 -9.58 -14.95 -7.11
N LYS A 183 -8.40 -15.48 -6.77
CA LYS A 183 -8.02 -15.73 -5.38
C LYS A 183 -7.87 -14.43 -4.61
N GLY A 184 -7.27 -13.40 -5.22
CA GLY A 184 -7.17 -12.06 -4.66
C GLY A 184 -8.54 -11.47 -4.39
N ALA A 185 -9.43 -11.46 -5.38
CA ALA A 185 -10.79 -10.94 -5.24
C ALA A 185 -11.57 -11.62 -4.10
N ARG A 186 -11.44 -12.93 -3.93
CA ARG A 186 -12.07 -13.66 -2.80
C ARG A 186 -11.48 -13.30 -1.44
N MET A 187 -10.26 -12.77 -1.38
CA MET A 187 -9.63 -12.31 -0.14
C MET A 187 -10.14 -10.93 0.30
N ILE A 188 -10.56 -10.06 -0.63
CA ILE A 188 -10.94 -8.67 -0.37
C ILE A 188 -11.97 -8.53 0.75
N PRO A 189 -13.12 -9.23 0.78
CA PRO A 189 -14.13 -9.02 1.81
C PRO A 189 -13.62 -9.34 3.23
N LYS A 190 -12.78 -10.35 3.37
CA LYS A 190 -12.17 -10.71 4.66
C LYS A 190 -11.15 -9.67 5.09
N MET A 191 -10.34 -9.17 4.16
CA MET A 191 -9.32 -8.17 4.44
C MET A 191 -9.96 -6.83 4.80
N PHE A 192 -10.97 -6.36 4.07
CA PHE A 192 -11.69 -5.12 4.35
C PHE A 192 -12.28 -5.12 5.76
N ARG A 193 -12.99 -6.20 6.14
CA ARG A 193 -13.52 -6.34 7.51
C ARG A 193 -12.43 -6.31 8.58
N ARG A 194 -11.32 -7.02 8.35
CA ARG A 194 -10.20 -7.07 9.31
C ARG A 194 -9.48 -5.73 9.41
N LEU A 195 -9.23 -5.08 8.27
CA LEU A 195 -8.58 -3.77 8.19
C LEU A 195 -9.52 -2.61 8.51
N LYS A 196 -10.79 -2.89 8.87
CA LYS A 196 -11.81 -1.87 9.16
C LYS A 196 -11.99 -0.85 8.04
N LEU A 197 -11.81 -1.30 6.80
CA LEU A 197 -12.18 -0.55 5.61
C LEU A 197 -13.70 -0.68 5.35
N PRO A 198 -14.32 0.27 4.62
CA PRO A 198 -15.73 0.21 4.34
C PRO A 198 -16.15 -1.05 3.58
N THR A 199 -17.26 -1.68 4.00
CA THR A 199 -17.78 -2.94 3.42
C THR A 199 -19.02 -2.72 2.58
N ASP A 200 -19.11 -1.59 1.91
CA ASP A 200 -20.16 -1.16 0.99
C ASP A 200 -19.70 -1.25 -0.47
N SER A 201 -20.33 -0.50 -1.38
CA SER A 201 -20.00 -0.44 -2.80
C SER A 201 -18.51 -0.18 -3.09
N ARG A 202 -17.79 0.47 -2.17
CA ARG A 202 -16.34 0.71 -2.30
C ARG A 202 -15.55 -0.60 -2.22
N MET A 203 -15.96 -1.53 -1.37
CA MET A 203 -15.38 -2.87 -1.32
C MET A 203 -15.67 -3.65 -2.59
N ASP A 204 -16.93 -3.59 -3.08
CA ASP A 204 -17.33 -4.28 -4.30
C ASP A 204 -16.57 -3.76 -5.52
N TYR A 205 -16.36 -2.43 -5.59
CA TYR A 205 -15.52 -1.78 -6.60
C TYR A 205 -14.08 -2.31 -6.58
N VAL A 206 -13.42 -2.33 -5.41
CA VAL A 206 -12.05 -2.85 -5.27
C VAL A 206 -12.01 -4.34 -5.65
N GLN A 207 -12.96 -5.13 -5.18
CA GLN A 207 -13.05 -6.56 -5.49
C GLN A 207 -13.20 -6.81 -6.99
N LYS A 208 -14.03 -6.03 -7.67
CA LYS A 208 -14.27 -6.10 -9.11
C LYS A 208 -12.99 -5.80 -9.89
N LEU A 209 -12.32 -4.68 -9.59
CA LEU A 209 -11.08 -4.32 -10.26
C LEU A 209 -9.98 -5.38 -10.04
N VAL A 210 -9.82 -5.89 -8.82
CA VAL A 210 -8.88 -6.98 -8.52
C VAL A 210 -9.20 -8.24 -9.32
N SER A 211 -10.47 -8.58 -9.53
CA SER A 211 -10.85 -9.76 -10.32
C SER A 211 -10.60 -9.60 -11.81
N LEU A 212 -10.64 -8.38 -12.32
CA LEU A 212 -10.57 -8.10 -13.76
C LEU A 212 -9.21 -7.59 -14.23
N HIS A 213 -8.31 -7.14 -13.33
CA HIS A 213 -7.08 -6.40 -13.66
C HIS A 213 -6.18 -7.08 -14.71
N HIS A 214 -6.19 -8.40 -14.78
CA HIS A 214 -5.36 -9.15 -15.72
C HIS A 214 -6.00 -9.32 -17.11
N ARG A 215 -7.32 -9.11 -17.23
CA ARG A 215 -8.04 -9.32 -18.49
C ARG A 215 -7.63 -8.35 -19.61
N PRO A 216 -7.45 -7.03 -19.38
CA PRO A 216 -6.98 -6.13 -20.43
C PRO A 216 -5.68 -6.59 -21.07
N VAL A 217 -4.71 -7.03 -20.26
CA VAL A 217 -3.41 -7.52 -20.74
C VAL A 217 -3.57 -8.75 -21.62
N SER A 218 -4.49 -9.66 -21.26
CA SER A 218 -4.74 -10.87 -22.04
C SER A 218 -5.50 -10.62 -23.35
N LEU A 219 -6.02 -9.39 -23.57
CA LEU A 219 -6.72 -9.00 -24.80
C LEU A 219 -5.81 -8.25 -25.81
N VAL A 220 -4.54 -8.08 -25.52
CA VAL A 220 -3.58 -7.43 -26.44
C VAL A 220 -3.12 -8.38 -27.55
N ASP A 221 -3.38 -9.68 -27.44
CA ASP A 221 -3.01 -10.68 -28.43
C ASP A 221 -3.86 -10.54 -29.70
N GLU A 222 -3.25 -10.61 -30.90
CA GLU A 222 -3.91 -10.50 -32.20
C GLU A 222 -4.98 -11.57 -32.46
N THR A 223 -5.00 -12.64 -31.66
CA THR A 223 -5.95 -13.75 -31.77
C THR A 223 -7.23 -13.55 -30.97
N VAL A 224 -7.38 -12.40 -30.29
CA VAL A 224 -8.51 -12.15 -29.41
C VAL A 224 -9.80 -11.89 -30.22
N SER A 225 -10.87 -12.58 -29.84
CA SER A 225 -12.17 -12.44 -30.49
C SER A 225 -12.93 -11.20 -29.98
N ASP A 226 -13.73 -10.57 -30.86
CA ASP A 226 -14.67 -9.51 -30.46
C ASP A 226 -15.56 -9.87 -29.29
N SER A 227 -15.90 -11.17 -29.13
CA SER A 227 -16.73 -11.64 -28.03
C SER A 227 -16.00 -11.54 -26.68
N ALA A 228 -14.68 -11.71 -26.64
CA ALA A 228 -13.88 -11.55 -25.43
C ALA A 228 -13.81 -10.08 -25.00
N VAL A 229 -13.65 -9.16 -25.97
CA VAL A 229 -13.68 -7.71 -25.71
C VAL A 229 -15.05 -7.28 -25.20
N ARG A 230 -16.14 -7.70 -25.85
CA ARG A 230 -17.51 -7.38 -25.41
C ARG A 230 -17.80 -7.91 -24.01
N ARG A 231 -17.29 -9.10 -23.66
CA ARG A 231 -17.43 -9.66 -22.32
C ARG A 231 -16.69 -8.82 -21.28
N LEU A 232 -15.47 -8.38 -21.59
CA LEU A 232 -14.74 -7.48 -20.68
C LEU A 232 -15.51 -6.18 -20.45
N LEU A 233 -15.99 -5.53 -21.52
CA LEU A 233 -16.79 -4.32 -21.42
C LEU A 233 -18.06 -4.50 -20.59
N PHE A 234 -18.75 -5.64 -20.78
CA PHE A 234 -19.94 -5.98 -20.00
C PHE A 234 -19.60 -6.21 -18.51
N ASP A 235 -18.55 -6.98 -18.21
CA ASP A 235 -18.16 -7.31 -16.85
C ASP A 235 -17.60 -6.08 -16.11
N ALA A 236 -16.83 -5.24 -16.79
CA ALA A 236 -16.30 -4.01 -16.23
C ALA A 236 -17.36 -2.92 -16.04
N GLY A 237 -18.30 -2.78 -17.00
CA GLY A 237 -19.35 -1.76 -16.93
C GLY A 237 -18.77 -0.35 -16.83
N GLU A 238 -19.25 0.43 -15.85
CA GLU A 238 -18.82 1.82 -15.65
C GLU A 238 -17.35 1.96 -15.22
N GLU A 239 -16.76 0.91 -14.64
CA GLU A 239 -15.37 0.93 -14.17
C GLU A 239 -14.33 0.57 -15.25
N ILE A 240 -14.73 0.51 -16.53
CA ILE A 240 -13.82 0.14 -17.63
C ILE A 240 -12.63 1.10 -17.74
N GLU A 241 -12.85 2.40 -17.57
CA GLU A 241 -11.78 3.40 -17.64
C GLU A 241 -10.77 3.19 -16.52
N ASP A 242 -11.23 2.99 -15.29
CA ASP A 242 -10.38 2.73 -14.11
C ASP A 242 -9.64 1.38 -14.24
N LEU A 243 -10.23 0.40 -14.91
CA LEU A 243 -9.60 -0.89 -15.16
C LEU A 243 -8.47 -0.82 -16.18
N MET A 244 -8.50 0.16 -17.09
CA MET A 244 -7.50 0.34 -18.16
C MET A 244 -6.29 1.18 -17.72
N LEU A 245 -6.33 1.80 -16.53
CA LEU A 245 -5.22 2.55 -15.94
C LEU A 245 -4.15 1.62 -15.36
#